data_4aa6a8ad7ab8ce4b6cc320b98d2ec8ab
#
_entry.id   4aa6a8ad7ab8ce4b6cc320b98d2ec8ab
#
_cell.length_a   1.000
_cell.length_b   1.000
_cell.length_c   1.000
_cell.angle_alpha   90.00
_cell.angle_beta   90.00
_cell.angle_gamma   90.00
#
_symmetry.space_group_name_H-M   'P 1'
#
loop_
_entity.id
_entity.type
_entity.pdbx_description
1 polymer ?
#
loop_
_entity_poly.entity_id
_entity_poly.type
_entity_poly.pdbx_seq_one_letter_code
_entity_poly.pdbx_strand_id
1 'polypeptide(L)'
;VPYLYYLRESDGKRFDSIIDTLQAAFPDFEELNFPPVAAGMLAMTWKDKNFKKPIYMNELSEGMLRFLWLVSLLQSPDLSTITMIDEPEVSLHPELLSLMSDLMREAAKRTQLIIATHSDRFIRFLMPEEVVVMDINEDGCATAT
;
A
#
# COMPACT_ATOMS: atom_id res chain seq x y z
N VAL A 1 12.61 4.05 1.65
CA VAL A 1 13.38 4.01 2.91
C VAL A 1 13.42 5.39 3.58
N PRO A 2 13.86 6.48 2.94
CA PRO A 2 13.95 7.79 3.62
C PRO A 2 12.63 8.26 4.22
N TYR A 3 11.52 8.10 3.51
CA TYR A 3 10.19 8.52 3.97
C TYR A 3 9.77 7.78 5.25
N LEU A 4 9.89 6.47 5.30
CA LEU A 4 9.50 5.66 6.47
C LEU A 4 10.41 5.95 7.68
N TYR A 5 11.71 6.16 7.44
CA TYR A 5 12.64 6.56 8.48
C TYR A 5 12.26 7.94 9.04
N TYR A 6 12.03 8.92 8.15
CA TYR A 6 11.58 10.26 8.57
C TYR A 6 10.27 10.19 9.37
N LEU A 7 9.31 9.40 8.93
CA LEU A 7 8.03 9.24 9.62
C LEU A 7 8.21 8.64 11.02
N ARG A 8 9.07 7.64 11.17
CA ARG A 8 9.39 7.06 12.50
C ARG A 8 9.94 8.10 13.45
N GLU A 9 10.83 8.98 12.98
CA GLU A 9 11.47 10.00 13.81
C GLU A 9 10.56 11.21 14.09
N SER A 10 9.66 11.57 13.17
CA SER A 10 8.85 12.80 13.25
C SER A 10 7.40 12.57 13.66
N ASP A 11 6.80 11.42 13.35
CA ASP A 11 5.40 11.08 13.65
C ASP A 11 5.28 9.58 14.00
N GLY A 12 5.75 9.24 15.19
CA GLY A 12 5.75 7.85 15.67
C GLY A 12 4.37 7.20 15.67
N LYS A 13 3.29 7.94 15.97
CA LYS A 13 1.93 7.38 15.96
C LYS A 13 1.51 6.89 14.57
N ARG A 14 1.89 7.63 13.55
CA ARG A 14 1.59 7.26 12.17
C ARG A 14 2.47 6.11 11.70
N PHE A 15 3.72 6.10 12.10
CA PHE A 15 4.59 4.97 11.85
C PHE A 15 4.04 3.70 12.51
N ASP A 16 3.60 3.78 13.77
CA ASP A 16 2.97 2.65 14.47
C ASP A 16 1.72 2.16 13.75
N SER A 17 0.88 3.05 13.21
CA SER A 17 -0.29 2.67 12.40
C SER A 17 0.10 1.89 11.13
N ILE A 18 1.22 2.24 10.49
CA ILE A 18 1.76 1.46 9.36
C ILE A 18 2.20 0.07 9.84
N ILE A 19 2.91 0.00 10.96
CA ILE A 19 3.36 -1.28 11.56
C ILE A 19 2.15 -2.16 11.89
N ASP A 20 1.12 -1.63 12.54
CA ASP A 20 -0.11 -2.36 12.86
C ASP A 20 -0.79 -2.92 11.60
N THR A 21 -0.82 -2.14 10.52
CA THR A 21 -1.37 -2.57 9.23
C THR A 21 -0.53 -3.70 8.61
N LEU A 22 0.79 -3.61 8.70
CA LEU A 22 1.67 -4.67 8.23
C LEU A 22 1.52 -5.96 9.05
N GLN A 23 1.33 -5.86 10.36
CA GLN A 23 1.05 -7.01 11.22
C GLN A 23 -0.30 -7.67 10.91
N ALA A 24 -1.31 -6.87 10.57
CA ALA A 24 -2.61 -7.39 10.12
C ALA A 24 -2.51 -8.13 8.77
N ALA A 25 -1.68 -7.60 7.84
CA ALA A 25 -1.47 -8.19 6.52
C ALA A 25 -0.56 -9.42 6.53
N PHE A 26 0.46 -9.40 7.38
CA PHE A 26 1.51 -10.42 7.47
C PHE A 26 1.66 -10.86 8.94
N PRO A 27 0.95 -11.92 9.37
CA PRO A 27 0.89 -12.34 10.78
C PRO A 27 2.25 -12.69 11.40
N ASP A 28 3.22 -13.04 10.58
CA ASP A 28 4.58 -13.36 11.04
C ASP A 28 5.52 -12.15 11.06
N PHE A 29 5.09 -11.01 10.54
CA PHE A 29 5.83 -9.77 10.59
C PHE A 29 6.01 -9.29 12.04
N GLU A 30 7.21 -8.87 12.39
CA GLU A 30 7.51 -8.31 13.71
C GLU A 30 7.80 -6.80 13.65
N GLU A 31 8.78 -6.39 12.83
CA GLU A 31 9.20 -4.98 12.80
C GLU A 31 9.95 -4.57 11.53
N LEU A 32 9.96 -3.27 11.25
CA LEU A 32 10.87 -2.63 10.30
C LEU A 32 12.00 -1.95 11.04
N ASN A 33 13.22 -2.19 10.61
CA ASN A 33 14.41 -1.54 11.13
C ASN A 33 15.16 -0.78 10.04
N PHE A 34 15.93 0.24 10.45
CA PHE A 34 16.69 1.09 9.53
C PHE A 34 18.15 1.12 9.95
N PRO A 35 18.90 0.01 9.79
CA PRO A 35 20.30 -0.03 10.16
C PRO A 35 21.13 0.90 9.28
N PRO A 36 22.12 1.59 9.87
CA PRO A 36 23.11 2.35 9.10
C PRO A 36 23.97 1.38 8.28
N VAL A 37 24.23 1.77 7.04
CA VAL A 37 25.17 1.09 6.15
C VAL A 37 26.26 2.05 5.74
N ALA A 38 27.16 1.62 4.85
CA ALA A 38 28.32 2.46 4.45
C ALA A 38 27.89 3.84 3.93
N ALA A 39 28.78 4.83 4.11
CA ALA A 39 28.63 6.21 3.62
C ALA A 39 27.41 6.99 4.17
N GLY A 40 26.96 6.69 5.39
CA GLY A 40 25.83 7.41 6.01
C GLY A 40 24.47 7.08 5.42
N MET A 41 24.37 6.06 4.60
CA MET A 41 23.09 5.57 4.08
C MET A 41 22.40 4.67 5.11
N LEU A 42 21.07 4.60 4.99
CA LEU A 42 20.23 3.67 5.75
C LEU A 42 19.73 2.56 4.84
N ALA A 43 19.84 1.33 5.29
CA ALA A 43 19.07 0.23 4.71
C ALA A 43 17.69 0.13 5.40
N MET A 44 16.77 -0.60 4.82
CA MET A 44 15.56 -1.05 5.48
C MET A 44 15.60 -2.57 5.60
N THR A 45 15.28 -3.07 6.78
CA THR A 45 15.16 -4.50 7.03
C THR A 45 13.78 -4.83 7.60
N TRP A 46 13.31 -5.98 7.21
CA TRP A 46 12.05 -6.59 7.63
C TRP A 46 12.38 -7.77 8.55
N LYS A 47 11.87 -7.77 9.76
CA LYS A 47 11.99 -8.89 10.67
C LYS A 47 10.71 -9.71 10.66
N ASP A 48 10.88 -11.02 10.58
CA ASP A 48 9.80 -12.00 10.52
C ASP A 48 10.12 -13.14 11.50
N LYS A 49 9.10 -13.68 12.17
CA LYS A 49 9.24 -14.74 13.18
C LYS A 49 9.89 -16.01 12.63
N ASN A 50 9.69 -16.28 11.33
CA ASN A 50 10.17 -17.50 10.67
C ASN A 50 11.63 -17.43 10.25
N PHE A 51 12.25 -16.24 10.28
CA PHE A 51 13.63 -16.05 9.85
C PHE A 51 14.53 -15.66 11.02
N LYS A 52 15.68 -16.34 11.11
CA LYS A 52 16.69 -16.05 12.16
C LYS A 52 17.39 -14.70 11.96
N LYS A 53 17.40 -14.19 10.72
CA LYS A 53 18.03 -12.93 10.35
C LYS A 53 17.00 -12.02 9.71
N PRO A 54 17.11 -10.70 9.90
CA PRO A 54 16.27 -9.74 9.16
C PRO A 54 16.48 -9.87 7.66
N ILE A 55 15.42 -9.66 6.89
CA ILE A 55 15.42 -9.68 5.44
C ILE A 55 15.63 -8.24 4.96
N TYR A 56 16.56 -8.03 4.04
CA TYR A 56 16.75 -6.71 3.43
C TYR A 56 15.66 -6.43 2.39
N MET A 57 15.40 -5.15 2.14
CA MET A 57 14.35 -4.71 1.21
C MET A 57 14.44 -5.35 -0.19
N ASN A 58 15.64 -5.57 -0.69
CA ASN A 58 15.89 -6.20 -1.99
C ASN A 58 15.63 -7.72 -2.02
N GLU A 59 15.40 -8.33 -0.87
CA GLU A 59 15.08 -9.75 -0.72
C GLU A 59 13.58 -9.98 -0.49
N LEU A 60 12.80 -8.90 -0.27
CA LEU A 60 11.35 -8.99 -0.12
C LEU A 60 10.69 -9.33 -1.45
N SER A 61 9.57 -10.06 -1.38
CA SER A 61 8.76 -10.31 -2.57
C SER A 61 8.18 -9.01 -3.14
N GLU A 62 7.87 -9.01 -4.42
CA GLU A 62 7.23 -7.86 -5.09
C GLU A 62 5.91 -7.47 -4.39
N GLY A 63 5.10 -8.45 -4.03
CA GLY A 63 3.83 -8.22 -3.33
C GLY A 63 4.01 -7.57 -1.96
N MET A 64 5.03 -7.98 -1.17
CA MET A 64 5.35 -7.34 0.11
C MET A 64 5.81 -5.90 -0.07
N LEU A 65 6.69 -5.64 -1.04
CA LEU A 65 7.16 -4.28 -1.34
C LEU A 65 6.02 -3.38 -1.84
N ARG A 66 5.17 -3.90 -2.70
CA ARG A 66 4.01 -3.18 -3.23
C ARG A 66 3.02 -2.85 -2.12
N PHE A 67 2.70 -3.80 -1.27
CA PHE A 67 1.81 -3.58 -0.13
C PHE A 67 2.40 -2.55 0.84
N LEU A 68 3.68 -2.66 1.19
CA LEU A 68 4.37 -1.67 2.04
C LEU A 68 4.31 -0.26 1.43
N TRP A 69 4.50 -0.14 0.12
CA TRP A 69 4.40 1.13 -0.59
C TRP A 69 2.97 1.70 -0.52
N LEU A 70 1.95 0.87 -0.80
CA LEU A 70 0.53 1.27 -0.74
C LEU A 70 0.13 1.72 0.66
N VAL A 71 0.49 0.96 1.69
CA VAL A 71 0.22 1.32 3.10
C VAL A 71 0.88 2.65 3.44
N SER A 72 2.14 2.83 3.06
CA SER A 72 2.90 4.06 3.30
C SER A 72 2.28 5.26 2.59
N LEU A 73 1.82 5.10 1.36
CA LEU A 73 1.14 6.14 0.59
C LEU A 73 -0.22 6.48 1.20
N LEU A 74 -1.08 5.48 1.36
CA LEU A 74 -2.48 5.68 1.79
C LEU A 74 -2.59 6.21 3.23
N GLN A 75 -1.61 5.92 4.08
CA GLN A 75 -1.54 6.46 5.43
C GLN A 75 -0.68 7.72 5.55
N SER A 76 -0.17 8.26 4.43
CA SER A 76 0.58 9.52 4.46
C SER A 76 -0.28 10.68 4.96
N PRO A 77 0.25 11.57 5.82
CA PRO A 77 -0.45 12.81 6.22
C PRO A 77 -0.58 13.79 5.06
N ASP A 78 0.35 13.77 4.13
CA ASP A 78 0.54 14.77 3.08
C ASP A 78 0.05 14.28 1.72
N LEU A 79 -1.13 13.62 1.68
CA LEU A 79 -1.74 13.24 0.42
C LEU A 79 -2.13 14.49 -0.38
N SER A 80 -1.90 14.44 -1.69
CA SER A 80 -2.36 15.46 -2.62
C SER A 80 -3.89 15.56 -2.60
N THR A 81 -4.43 16.67 -3.12
CA THR A 81 -5.89 16.85 -3.29
C THR A 81 -6.50 15.71 -4.11
N ILE A 82 -5.75 15.23 -5.11
CA ILE A 82 -6.12 14.07 -5.95
C ILE A 82 -4.97 13.07 -5.89
N THR A 83 -5.28 11.82 -5.62
CA THR A 83 -4.35 10.70 -5.65
C THR A 83 -4.86 9.67 -6.66
N MET A 84 -4.03 9.32 -7.63
CA MET A 84 -4.36 8.35 -8.67
C MET A 84 -3.46 7.13 -8.53
N ILE A 85 -4.05 5.93 -8.56
CA ILE A 85 -3.32 4.66 -8.47
C ILE A 85 -3.82 3.73 -9.57
N ASP A 86 -2.88 3.18 -10.32
CA ASP A 86 -3.17 2.22 -11.39
C ASP A 86 -2.85 0.80 -10.91
N GLU A 87 -3.83 -0.09 -11.04
CA GLU A 87 -3.77 -1.51 -10.69
C GLU A 87 -3.10 -1.79 -9.32
N PRO A 88 -3.62 -1.25 -8.22
CA PRO A 88 -3.01 -1.41 -6.89
C PRO A 88 -2.93 -2.87 -6.44
N GLU A 89 -3.81 -3.72 -6.95
CA GLU A 89 -3.92 -5.14 -6.59
C GLU A 89 -2.87 -6.04 -7.25
N VAL A 90 -2.16 -5.56 -8.25
CA VAL A 90 -1.12 -6.35 -8.95
C VAL A 90 -0.06 -6.83 -7.97
N SER A 91 0.32 -8.09 -8.10
CA SER A 91 1.27 -8.81 -7.23
C SER A 91 0.82 -8.98 -5.77
N LEU A 92 -0.38 -8.54 -5.38
CA LEU A 92 -0.92 -8.75 -4.04
C LEU A 92 -1.60 -10.12 -3.92
N HIS A 93 -1.45 -10.75 -2.75
CA HIS A 93 -2.22 -11.93 -2.42
C HIS A 93 -3.71 -11.55 -2.27
N PRO A 94 -4.66 -12.35 -2.79
CA PRO A 94 -6.10 -12.04 -2.71
C PRO A 94 -6.62 -11.71 -1.31
N GLU A 95 -6.05 -12.30 -0.26
CA GLU A 95 -6.41 -12.02 1.13
C GLU A 95 -6.13 -10.58 1.57
N LEU A 96 -5.21 -9.88 0.89
CA LEU A 96 -4.87 -8.48 1.18
C LEU A 96 -5.85 -7.48 0.56
N LEU A 97 -6.69 -7.91 -0.38
CA LEU A 97 -7.57 -7.01 -1.13
C LEU A 97 -8.63 -6.34 -0.23
N SER A 98 -9.15 -7.07 0.74
CA SER A 98 -10.10 -6.50 1.73
C SER A 98 -9.44 -5.40 2.55
N LEU A 99 -8.26 -5.68 3.12
CA LEU A 99 -7.52 -4.71 3.92
C LEU A 99 -7.12 -3.49 3.08
N MET A 100 -6.70 -3.70 1.83
CA MET A 100 -6.37 -2.63 0.90
C MET A 100 -7.58 -1.74 0.62
N SER A 101 -8.77 -2.31 0.39
CA SER A 101 -10.00 -1.52 0.16
C SER A 101 -10.37 -0.67 1.38
N ASP A 102 -10.19 -1.18 2.59
CA ASP A 102 -10.42 -0.41 3.82
C ASP A 102 -9.43 0.76 3.97
N LEU A 103 -8.15 0.53 3.68
CA LEU A 103 -7.14 1.59 3.65
C LEU A 103 -7.45 2.69 2.62
N MET A 104 -7.96 2.30 1.47
CA MET A 104 -8.38 3.24 0.42
C MET A 104 -9.56 4.09 0.85
N ARG A 105 -10.57 3.50 1.51
CA ARG A 105 -11.70 4.26 2.06
C ARG A 105 -11.26 5.25 3.13
N GLU A 106 -10.33 4.87 4.00
CA GLU A 106 -9.76 5.80 4.99
C GLU A 106 -8.97 6.92 4.32
N ALA A 107 -8.17 6.62 3.30
CA ALA A 107 -7.44 7.64 2.53
C ALA A 107 -8.40 8.58 1.79
N ALA A 108 -9.49 8.06 1.23
CA ALA A 108 -10.50 8.85 0.50
C ALA A 108 -11.19 9.93 1.35
N LYS A 109 -11.10 9.86 2.67
CA LYS A 109 -11.56 10.94 3.57
C LYS A 109 -10.66 12.19 3.52
N ARG A 110 -9.44 12.07 2.97
CA ARG A 110 -8.40 13.12 2.97
C ARG A 110 -7.94 13.52 1.57
N THR A 111 -8.28 12.74 0.54
CA THR A 111 -7.92 12.98 -0.85
C THR A 111 -9.05 12.49 -1.76
N GLN A 112 -9.19 13.07 -2.95
CA GLN A 112 -9.97 12.43 -4.01
C GLN A 112 -9.13 11.26 -4.56
N LEU A 113 -9.54 10.03 -4.23
CA LEU A 113 -8.82 8.83 -4.64
C LEU A 113 -9.44 8.29 -5.94
N ILE A 114 -8.62 8.13 -6.97
CA ILE A 114 -9.02 7.56 -8.26
C ILE A 114 -8.19 6.30 -8.48
N ILE A 115 -8.86 5.17 -8.63
CA ILE A 115 -8.23 3.86 -8.83
C ILE A 115 -8.62 3.35 -10.22
N ALA A 116 -7.65 3.01 -11.05
CA ALA A 116 -7.88 2.23 -12.26
C ALA A 116 -7.59 0.75 -11.97
N THR A 117 -8.52 -0.12 -12.36
CA THR A 117 -8.37 -1.57 -12.19
C THR A 117 -9.19 -2.30 -13.24
N HIS A 118 -8.74 -3.51 -13.59
CA HIS A 118 -9.52 -4.48 -14.38
C HIS A 118 -9.77 -5.78 -13.58
N SER A 119 -9.50 -5.78 -12.27
CA SER A 119 -9.61 -6.96 -11.40
C SER A 119 -11.03 -7.15 -10.89
N ASP A 120 -11.71 -8.18 -11.37
CA ASP A 120 -13.01 -8.62 -10.85
C ASP A 120 -12.95 -9.01 -9.37
N ARG A 121 -11.80 -9.51 -8.91
CA ARG A 121 -11.58 -9.87 -7.51
C ARG A 121 -11.53 -8.64 -6.61
N PHE A 122 -10.86 -7.59 -7.04
CA PHE A 122 -10.77 -6.36 -6.26
C PHE A 122 -12.13 -5.64 -6.20
N ILE A 123 -12.85 -5.56 -7.32
CA ILE A 123 -14.18 -4.92 -7.40
C ILE A 123 -15.18 -5.52 -6.40
N ARG A 124 -15.06 -6.80 -6.05
CA ARG A 124 -15.95 -7.45 -5.07
C ARG A 124 -15.87 -6.87 -3.66
N PHE A 125 -14.81 -6.16 -3.33
CA PHE A 125 -14.64 -5.48 -2.04
C PHE A 125 -15.10 -4.01 -2.08
N LEU A 126 -15.58 -3.53 -3.23
CA LEU A 126 -16.06 -2.17 -3.43
C LEU A 126 -17.59 -2.13 -3.42
N MET A 127 -18.14 -0.97 -3.07
CA MET A 127 -19.58 -0.74 -3.16
C MET A 127 -19.92 -0.23 -4.58
N PRO A 128 -21.14 -0.47 -5.08
CA PRO A 128 -21.54 -0.01 -6.41
C PRO A 128 -21.31 1.49 -6.64
N GLU A 129 -21.48 2.31 -5.60
CA GLU A 129 -21.31 3.76 -5.63
C GLU A 129 -19.82 4.19 -5.76
N GLU A 130 -18.92 3.27 -5.47
CA GLU A 130 -17.47 3.50 -5.58
C GLU A 130 -16.91 3.11 -6.95
N VAL A 131 -17.75 2.53 -7.85
CA VAL A 131 -17.30 1.93 -9.11
C VAL A 131 -17.90 2.68 -10.30
N VAL A 132 -17.04 3.08 -11.22
CA VAL A 132 -17.41 3.59 -12.53
C VAL A 132 -16.92 2.60 -13.59
N VAL A 133 -17.83 2.07 -14.39
CA VAL A 133 -17.47 1.15 -15.47
C VAL A 133 -17.14 1.97 -16.71
N MET A 134 -15.96 1.73 -17.28
CA MET A 134 -15.52 2.33 -18.54
C MET A 134 -15.67 1.30 -19.65
N ASP A 135 -16.38 1.65 -20.70
CA ASP A 135 -16.60 0.80 -21.86
C ASP A 135 -16.29 1.56 -23.16
N ILE A 136 -16.12 0.86 -24.25
CA ILE A 136 -15.90 1.45 -25.57
C ILE A 136 -17.16 1.21 -26.41
N ASN A 137 -17.80 2.31 -26.87
CA ASN A 137 -18.96 2.23 -27.72
C ASN A 137 -18.61 1.81 -29.16
N GLU A 138 -19.64 1.62 -30.01
CA GLU A 138 -19.48 1.20 -31.41
C GLU A 138 -18.64 2.19 -32.24
N ASP A 139 -18.56 3.44 -31.86
CA ASP A 139 -17.76 4.48 -32.51
C ASP A 139 -16.30 4.51 -32.01
N GLY A 140 -15.92 3.62 -31.08
CA GLY A 140 -14.59 3.58 -30.47
C GLY A 140 -14.35 4.66 -29.40
N CYS A 141 -15.38 5.31 -28.90
CA CYS A 141 -15.29 6.29 -27.84
C CYS A 141 -15.50 5.66 -26.46
N ALA A 142 -14.70 6.07 -25.47
CA ALA A 142 -14.88 5.63 -24.10
C ALA A 142 -16.17 6.25 -23.51
N THR A 143 -16.95 5.42 -22.84
CA THR A 143 -18.17 5.82 -22.10
C THR A 143 -18.07 5.36 -20.68
N ALA A 144 -18.59 6.18 -19.74
CA ALA A 144 -18.63 5.89 -18.30
C ALA A 144 -20.07 5.65 -17.85
N THR A 145 -20.29 4.58 -17.07
CA THR A 145 -21.59 4.26 -16.46
C THR A 145 -21.43 3.86 -14.99
#